data_d979a9cbcf0a77ca33e1eabb78e1b2e5
#
_entry.id   d979a9cbcf0a77ca33e1eabb78e1b2e5
#
_cell.length_a   1.000
_cell.length_b   1.000
_cell.length_c   1.000
_cell.angle_alpha   90.00
_cell.angle_beta   90.00
_cell.angle_gamma   90.00
#
_symmetry.space_group_name_H-M   'P 1'
#
loop_
_entity.id
_entity.type
_entity.pdbx_description
1 polymer ?
#
loop_
_entity_poly.entity_id
_entity_poly.type
_entity_poly.pdbx_seq_one_letter_code
_entity_poly.pdbx_strand_id
1 'polypeptide(L)'
;MRRKHDKQNMANKIPRVPVREQDPELRASNFEEVCYGYDLKEAVLEASRCLHCKNPRCVGACPVGIDIPGFIARITAGDLPGAAAVIAKDSSLPSVCGRVCPQETQCEGSCILGIKGEPVAIGKLERFIGDWKLEHGAAAAQAAPRNGHKVAVIGSGPAGLACASDLAKLGYGVKIFEALHKAGGVLVYGIPEFRLPKERIVAREIAEVEKLGVEIETDVIVGRTVTIDSLLDEEGYAAVFIGSGAGLPRFMGIPGENLNGVVSANEFLTRANLMHAYDQAYDTPIYVGKRVVVVGGGNVAMDAVRTAKRLGAEATIVYRRSEKELPARAEEVHHAKEEGICFRMLTNPTEVLGDERGWVTGIRCVEMELGEPDASGRRRPIEKKGSEFTMDVDTVIMSLGTSPNPLIRSTTPGLETNKHGCIVTEGDEGKTSRDG
;
A
#
# COMPACT_ATOMS: atom_id res chain seq x y z
N MET A 1 -1.76 24.94 35.20
CA MET A 1 -2.84 25.10 34.20
C MET A 1 -2.54 26.14 33.13
N ARG A 2 -2.06 27.36 33.44
CA ARG A 2 -1.73 28.40 32.42
C ARG A 2 -0.76 27.93 31.32
N ARG A 3 0.35 27.29 31.62
CA ARG A 3 1.33 26.81 30.62
C ARG A 3 0.80 25.79 29.59
N LYS A 4 -0.23 25.02 29.93
CA LYS A 4 -0.88 24.09 29.00
C LYS A 4 -1.83 24.81 28.03
N HIS A 5 -2.53 25.85 28.52
CA HIS A 5 -3.42 26.68 27.70
C HIS A 5 -2.63 27.52 26.69
N ASP A 6 -1.47 28.02 27.09
CA ASP A 6 -0.59 28.82 26.20
C ASP A 6 0.03 27.96 25.09
N LYS A 7 0.45 26.73 25.36
CA LYS A 7 0.93 25.78 24.35
C LYS A 7 -0.18 25.38 23.35
N GLN A 8 -1.39 25.14 23.83
CA GLN A 8 -2.54 24.80 23.00
C GLN A 8 -2.96 25.96 22.08
N ASN A 9 -2.88 27.21 22.58
CA ASN A 9 -3.14 28.42 21.80
C ASN A 9 -2.03 28.70 20.76
N MET A 10 -0.79 28.33 21.02
CA MET A 10 0.31 28.47 20.05
C MET A 10 0.24 27.39 18.96
N ALA A 11 0.00 26.13 19.32
CA ALA A 11 -0.11 25.02 18.37
C ALA A 11 -1.26 25.22 17.36
N ASN A 12 -2.38 25.79 17.79
CA ASN A 12 -3.50 26.17 16.89
C ASN A 12 -3.22 27.38 15.99
N LYS A 13 -2.10 28.08 16.18
CA LYS A 13 -1.72 29.25 15.37
C LYS A 13 -0.78 28.90 14.22
N ILE A 14 -0.13 27.74 14.28
CA ILE A 14 0.76 27.27 13.23
C ILE A 14 -0.07 26.44 12.24
N PRO A 15 -0.20 26.85 10.96
CA PRO A 15 -0.87 26.06 9.95
C PRO A 15 -0.09 24.74 9.72
N ARG A 16 -0.78 23.73 9.18
CA ARG A 16 -0.11 22.50 8.73
C ARG A 16 0.96 22.85 7.70
N VAL A 17 2.16 22.34 7.87
CA VAL A 17 3.24 22.59 6.93
C VAL A 17 2.96 21.84 5.63
N PRO A 18 2.87 22.53 4.47
CA PRO A 18 2.64 21.86 3.20
C PRO A 18 3.85 20.98 2.83
N VAL A 19 3.59 19.86 2.20
CA VAL A 19 4.66 19.01 1.65
C VAL A 19 5.08 19.57 0.30
N ARG A 20 6.37 19.61 0.04
CA ARG A 20 6.91 19.98 -1.27
C ARG A 20 6.69 18.84 -2.25
N GLU A 21 6.21 19.16 -3.43
CA GLU A 21 5.88 18.21 -4.49
C GLU A 21 6.40 18.69 -5.83
N GLN A 22 6.52 17.76 -6.77
CA GLN A 22 6.78 18.10 -8.17
C GLN A 22 5.58 18.85 -8.75
N ASP A 23 5.86 19.76 -9.69
CA ASP A 23 4.83 20.40 -10.49
C ASP A 23 3.93 19.35 -11.17
N PRO A 24 2.58 19.52 -11.17
CA PRO A 24 1.65 18.53 -11.70
C PRO A 24 1.87 18.14 -13.16
N GLU A 25 2.21 19.11 -14.04
CA GLU A 25 2.46 18.84 -15.46
C GLU A 25 3.76 18.05 -15.65
N LEU A 26 4.80 18.44 -14.90
CA LEU A 26 6.08 17.75 -14.93
C LEU A 26 5.97 16.32 -14.41
N ARG A 27 5.36 16.11 -13.25
CA ARG A 27 5.24 14.79 -12.63
C ARG A 27 4.34 13.83 -13.40
N ALA A 28 3.40 14.34 -14.19
CA ALA A 28 2.54 13.52 -15.05
C ALA A 28 3.30 12.86 -16.24
N SER A 29 4.56 13.22 -16.48
CA SER A 29 5.38 12.74 -17.59
C SER A 29 6.63 11.95 -17.17
N ASN A 30 6.86 11.76 -15.86
CA ASN A 30 8.04 11.04 -15.34
C ASN A 30 7.67 10.07 -14.22
N PHE A 31 8.61 9.21 -13.84
CA PHE A 31 8.45 8.23 -12.76
C PHE A 31 9.20 8.60 -11.47
N GLU A 32 9.73 9.82 -11.38
CA GLU A 32 10.37 10.33 -10.18
C GLU A 32 9.36 10.48 -9.03
N GLU A 33 9.83 10.37 -7.79
CA GLU A 33 8.97 10.49 -6.61
C GLU A 33 8.24 11.84 -6.57
N VAL A 34 6.92 11.80 -6.48
CA VAL A 34 6.05 13.00 -6.51
C VAL A 34 6.30 13.92 -5.35
N CYS A 35 6.30 13.38 -4.12
CA CYS A 35 6.50 14.16 -2.90
C CYS A 35 7.98 14.18 -2.50
N TYR A 36 8.55 15.37 -2.27
CA TYR A 36 9.94 15.49 -1.80
C TYR A 36 10.07 15.26 -0.28
N GLY A 37 8.96 15.34 0.47
CA GLY A 37 8.96 15.25 1.93
C GLY A 37 9.39 16.57 2.59
N TYR A 38 9.60 16.53 3.92
CA TYR A 38 10.05 17.65 4.72
C TYR A 38 11.58 17.72 4.77
N ASP A 39 12.10 18.94 4.80
CA ASP A 39 13.45 19.19 5.33
C ASP A 39 13.41 19.27 6.88
N LEU A 40 14.58 19.44 7.51
CA LEU A 40 14.68 19.53 8.97
C LEU A 40 13.88 20.69 9.56
N LYS A 41 13.87 21.86 8.91
CA LYS A 41 13.15 23.03 9.41
C LYS A 41 11.63 22.81 9.33
N GLU A 42 11.16 22.30 8.22
CA GLU A 42 9.76 21.96 7.99
C GLU A 42 9.29 20.87 8.97
N ALA A 43 10.10 19.83 9.18
CA ALA A 43 9.81 18.75 10.13
C ALA A 43 9.71 19.25 11.58
N VAL A 44 10.65 20.10 12.02
CA VAL A 44 10.62 20.70 13.37
C VAL A 44 9.42 21.63 13.52
N LEU A 45 9.09 22.41 12.51
CA LEU A 45 7.92 23.31 12.53
C LEU A 45 6.62 22.51 12.63
N GLU A 46 6.46 21.47 11.81
CA GLU A 46 5.27 20.59 11.86
C GLU A 46 5.20 19.83 13.18
N ALA A 47 6.32 19.30 13.66
CA ALA A 47 6.41 18.58 14.93
C ALA A 47 6.01 19.46 16.12
N SER A 48 6.30 20.78 16.07
CA SER A 48 5.94 21.75 17.13
C SER A 48 4.42 21.96 17.28
N ARG A 49 3.62 21.53 16.30
CA ARG A 49 2.15 21.57 16.38
C ARG A 49 1.60 20.49 17.32
N CYS A 50 2.37 19.44 17.63
CA CYS A 50 1.90 18.36 18.48
C CYS A 50 1.59 18.84 19.90
N LEU A 51 0.40 18.49 20.40
CA LEU A 51 -0.06 18.89 21.73
C LEU A 51 0.50 18.00 22.84
N HIS A 52 1.20 16.92 22.53
CA HIS A 52 1.67 15.92 23.50
C HIS A 52 0.56 15.50 24.45
N CYS A 53 -0.56 15.01 23.91
CA CYS A 53 -1.76 14.63 24.66
C CYS A 53 -1.46 13.61 25.73
N LYS A 54 -2.12 13.72 26.92
CA LYS A 54 -1.99 12.72 27.97
C LYS A 54 -2.52 11.33 27.55
N ASN A 55 -3.62 11.34 26.78
CA ASN A 55 -4.22 10.16 26.17
C ASN A 55 -4.20 10.35 24.65
N PRO A 56 -3.12 9.97 23.97
CA PRO A 56 -2.91 10.25 22.53
C PRO A 56 -3.77 9.30 21.69
N ARG A 57 -4.88 9.81 21.15
CA ARG A 57 -5.78 9.04 20.27
C ARG A 57 -5.09 8.54 19.01
N CYS A 58 -4.07 9.27 18.54
CA CYS A 58 -3.28 8.88 17.37
C CYS A 58 -2.50 7.56 17.59
N VAL A 59 -2.03 7.29 18.81
CA VAL A 59 -1.37 6.02 19.15
C VAL A 59 -2.36 4.87 19.07
N GLY A 60 -3.53 5.00 19.71
CA GLY A 60 -4.56 3.96 19.66
C GLY A 60 -5.17 3.73 18.28
N ALA A 61 -5.00 4.67 17.35
CA ALA A 61 -5.43 4.55 15.96
C ALA A 61 -4.32 4.07 15.01
N CYS A 62 -3.07 3.96 15.49
CA CYS A 62 -1.99 3.33 14.75
C CYS A 62 -2.10 1.80 14.91
N PRO A 63 -2.19 1.02 13.83
CA PRO A 63 -2.34 -0.44 13.93
C PRO A 63 -1.21 -1.14 14.69
N VAL A 64 0.00 -0.54 14.69
CA VAL A 64 1.18 -1.08 15.39
C VAL A 64 1.52 -0.32 16.68
N GLY A 65 0.74 0.71 17.03
CA GLY A 65 0.86 1.39 18.33
C GLY A 65 2.08 2.28 18.52
N ILE A 66 2.67 2.83 17.46
CA ILE A 66 3.86 3.71 17.56
C ILE A 66 3.63 4.81 18.62
N ASP A 67 4.62 5.04 19.49
CA ASP A 67 4.63 6.21 20.39
C ASP A 67 4.82 7.51 19.61
N ILE A 68 3.72 7.95 18.96
CA ILE A 68 3.70 9.13 18.09
C ILE A 68 4.10 10.41 18.85
N PRO A 69 3.58 10.74 20.05
CA PRO A 69 4.05 11.89 20.80
C PRO A 69 5.52 11.80 21.18
N GLY A 70 6.01 10.58 21.44
CA GLY A 70 7.38 10.33 21.82
C GLY A 70 8.37 10.65 20.70
N PHE A 71 8.17 10.12 19.49
CA PHE A 71 9.08 10.43 18.38
C PHE A 71 8.98 11.89 17.92
N ILE A 72 7.78 12.50 17.95
CA ILE A 72 7.59 13.91 17.62
C ILE A 72 8.30 14.83 18.62
N ALA A 73 8.28 14.48 19.92
CA ALA A 73 9.04 15.23 20.94
C ALA A 73 10.54 15.21 20.70
N ARG A 74 11.07 14.09 20.19
CA ARG A 74 12.48 13.96 19.82
C ARG A 74 12.84 14.84 18.62
N ILE A 75 11.97 14.90 17.60
CA ILE A 75 12.18 15.81 16.45
C ILE A 75 12.28 17.27 16.92
N THR A 76 11.35 17.72 17.78
CA THR A 76 11.38 19.09 18.30
C THR A 76 12.59 19.38 19.17
N ALA A 77 13.20 18.37 19.79
CA ALA A 77 14.42 18.47 20.58
C ALA A 77 15.70 18.38 19.73
N GLY A 78 15.59 18.14 18.41
CA GLY A 78 16.74 17.91 17.53
C GLY A 78 17.40 16.54 17.68
N ASP A 79 16.77 15.61 18.43
CA ASP A 79 17.27 14.25 18.66
C ASP A 79 16.68 13.28 17.63
N LEU A 80 17.20 13.35 16.39
CA LEU A 80 16.72 12.50 15.29
C LEU A 80 17.06 11.01 15.52
N PRO A 81 18.26 10.64 16.03
CA PRO A 81 18.52 9.25 16.40
C PRO A 81 17.54 8.70 17.43
N GLY A 82 17.20 9.49 18.46
CA GLY A 82 16.21 9.11 19.46
C GLY A 82 14.80 8.99 18.86
N ALA A 83 14.41 9.83 17.90
CA ALA A 83 13.16 9.71 17.18
C ALA A 83 13.08 8.39 16.37
N ALA A 84 14.15 8.06 15.65
CA ALA A 84 14.26 6.80 14.90
C ALA A 84 14.18 5.57 15.84
N ALA A 85 14.84 5.63 17.00
CA ALA A 85 14.79 4.56 17.99
C ALA A 85 13.39 4.36 18.60
N VAL A 86 12.62 5.44 18.77
CA VAL A 86 11.21 5.32 19.22
C VAL A 86 10.35 4.62 18.17
N ILE A 87 10.44 5.01 16.91
CA ILE A 87 9.67 4.39 15.82
C ILE A 87 10.06 2.92 15.63
N ALA A 88 11.36 2.59 15.68
CA ALA A 88 11.88 1.24 15.41
C ALA A 88 11.42 0.17 16.42
N LYS A 89 10.84 0.56 17.56
CA LYS A 89 10.26 -0.39 18.53
C LYS A 89 9.04 -1.10 17.95
N ASP A 90 8.19 -0.37 17.22
CA ASP A 90 6.88 -0.81 16.81
C ASP A 90 6.72 -0.86 15.28
N SER A 91 7.57 -0.17 14.51
CA SER A 91 7.53 -0.13 13.04
C SER A 91 8.85 -0.58 12.43
N SER A 92 8.78 -1.57 11.53
CA SER A 92 9.94 -2.11 10.82
C SER A 92 10.20 -1.43 9.47
N LEU A 93 9.20 -0.72 8.92
CA LEU A 93 9.21 -0.12 7.57
C LEU A 93 8.77 1.36 7.60
N PRO A 94 9.41 2.24 8.40
CA PRO A 94 8.91 3.60 8.62
C PRO A 94 8.91 4.47 7.35
N SER A 95 9.91 4.34 6.47
CA SER A 95 9.94 5.10 5.22
C SER A 95 8.84 4.67 4.24
N VAL A 96 8.47 3.39 4.23
CA VAL A 96 7.33 2.86 3.49
C VAL A 96 6.03 3.36 4.13
N CYS A 97 5.83 3.17 5.43
CA CYS A 97 4.61 3.56 6.14
C CYS A 97 4.33 5.07 6.01
N GLY A 98 5.35 5.91 6.15
CA GLY A 98 5.22 7.35 5.99
C GLY A 98 4.76 7.80 4.59
N ARG A 99 4.94 6.94 3.56
CA ARG A 99 4.50 7.19 2.18
C ARG A 99 3.13 6.62 1.86
N VAL A 100 2.82 5.40 2.35
CA VAL A 100 1.68 4.63 1.81
C VAL A 100 0.58 4.29 2.80
N CYS A 101 0.79 4.43 4.12
CA CYS A 101 -0.28 4.25 5.10
C CYS A 101 -1.43 5.24 4.84
N PRO A 102 -2.70 4.83 5.04
CA PRO A 102 -3.85 5.73 4.97
C PRO A 102 -3.99 6.54 6.27
N GLN A 103 -3.03 7.42 6.57
CA GLN A 103 -2.93 8.16 7.83
C GLN A 103 -4.20 8.99 8.11
N GLU A 104 -4.88 9.49 7.07
CA GLU A 104 -6.12 10.26 7.16
C GLU A 104 -7.28 9.48 7.80
N THR A 105 -7.24 8.14 7.76
CA THR A 105 -8.23 7.27 8.41
C THR A 105 -7.71 6.58 9.66
N GLN A 106 -6.44 6.77 9.99
CA GLN A 106 -5.74 6.18 11.12
C GLN A 106 -5.26 7.25 12.11
N CYS A 107 -3.94 7.39 12.26
CA CYS A 107 -3.33 8.29 13.25
C CYS A 107 -3.68 9.78 13.04
N GLU A 108 -3.61 10.29 11.81
CA GLU A 108 -3.96 11.68 11.52
C GLU A 108 -5.46 11.93 11.65
N GLY A 109 -6.31 11.00 11.17
CA GLY A 109 -7.77 11.07 11.32
C GLY A 109 -8.24 11.10 12.77
N SER A 110 -7.41 10.58 13.70
CA SER A 110 -7.68 10.58 15.14
C SER A 110 -7.01 11.72 15.90
N CYS A 111 -6.22 12.57 15.24
CA CYS A 111 -5.54 13.68 15.86
C CYS A 111 -6.53 14.73 16.36
N ILE A 112 -6.38 15.17 17.62
CA ILE A 112 -7.28 16.16 18.26
C ILE A 112 -7.27 17.51 17.52
N LEU A 113 -6.15 17.90 16.91
CA LEU A 113 -6.10 19.14 16.13
C LEU A 113 -7.03 19.10 14.90
N GLY A 114 -7.25 17.90 14.32
CA GLY A 114 -8.16 17.71 13.20
C GLY A 114 -9.65 17.98 13.52
N ILE A 115 -10.05 18.09 14.79
CA ILE A 115 -11.44 18.37 15.18
C ILE A 115 -11.85 19.82 14.80
N LYS A 116 -10.93 20.77 14.91
CA LYS A 116 -11.19 22.20 14.68
C LYS A 116 -10.24 22.85 13.66
N GLY A 117 -9.42 22.06 13.02
CA GLY A 117 -8.41 22.50 12.06
C GLY A 117 -7.77 21.32 11.37
N GLU A 118 -6.49 21.42 11.04
CA GLU A 118 -5.75 20.35 10.37
C GLU A 118 -4.97 19.50 11.38
N PRO A 119 -5.00 18.16 11.24
CA PRO A 119 -4.21 17.26 12.07
C PRO A 119 -2.70 17.52 11.89
N VAL A 120 -1.89 17.04 12.81
CA VAL A 120 -0.44 16.95 12.61
C VAL A 120 -0.16 15.99 11.46
N ALA A 121 0.77 16.33 10.57
CA ALA A 121 1.19 15.49 9.44
C ALA A 121 2.10 14.35 9.93
N ILE A 122 1.51 13.43 10.69
CA ILE A 122 2.22 12.34 11.39
C ILE A 122 2.98 11.46 10.40
N GLY A 123 2.33 11.05 9.30
CA GLY A 123 2.97 10.23 8.28
C GLY A 123 4.14 10.91 7.60
N LYS A 124 4.07 12.23 7.38
CA LYS A 124 5.18 12.99 6.78
C LYS A 124 6.36 13.13 7.75
N LEU A 125 6.11 13.22 9.05
CA LEU A 125 7.13 13.20 10.09
C LEU A 125 7.76 11.80 10.25
N GLU A 126 6.96 10.74 10.20
CA GLU A 126 7.44 9.35 10.18
C GLU A 126 8.33 9.10 8.97
N ARG A 127 7.89 9.52 7.76
CA ARG A 127 8.69 9.50 6.55
C ARG A 127 10.03 10.22 6.72
N PHE A 128 10.00 11.44 7.25
CA PHE A 128 11.23 12.24 7.47
C PHE A 128 12.24 11.50 8.34
N ILE A 129 11.79 10.88 9.43
CA ILE A 129 12.68 10.12 10.32
C ILE A 129 13.14 8.81 9.69
N GLY A 130 12.25 8.12 8.97
CA GLY A 130 12.59 6.89 8.24
C GLY A 130 13.67 7.13 7.18
N ASP A 131 13.48 8.15 6.35
CA ASP A 131 14.45 8.54 5.31
C ASP A 131 15.77 8.99 5.92
N TRP A 132 15.73 9.80 6.99
CA TRP A 132 16.92 10.21 7.73
C TRP A 132 17.69 9.00 8.28
N LYS A 133 16.99 8.02 8.86
CA LYS A 133 17.61 6.77 9.35
C LYS A 133 18.31 6.01 8.23
N LEU A 134 17.68 5.87 7.08
CA LEU A 134 18.26 5.19 5.92
C LEU A 134 19.52 5.92 5.41
N GLU A 135 19.55 7.24 5.44
CA GLU A 135 20.69 8.03 4.98
C GLU A 135 21.88 8.01 5.95
N HIS A 136 21.63 8.06 7.24
CA HIS A 136 22.67 8.23 8.27
C HIS A 136 23.08 6.94 8.98
N GLY A 137 22.40 5.82 8.71
CA GLY A 137 22.77 4.53 9.32
C GLY A 137 22.63 4.53 10.85
N ALA A 138 21.56 5.15 11.38
CA ALA A 138 21.29 5.12 12.82
C ALA A 138 21.23 3.67 13.34
N ALA A 139 21.67 3.45 14.58
CA ALA A 139 21.85 2.12 15.16
C ALA A 139 20.69 1.17 14.83
N ALA A 140 21.01 0.09 14.12
CA ALA A 140 20.06 -0.97 13.84
C ALA A 140 19.49 -1.50 15.16
N ALA A 141 18.21 -1.87 15.17
CA ALA A 141 17.67 -2.61 16.29
C ALA A 141 18.57 -3.85 16.54
N GLN A 142 19.00 -4.04 17.77
CA GLN A 142 19.82 -5.21 18.10
C GLN A 142 18.90 -6.42 18.28
N ALA A 143 19.22 -7.51 17.59
CA ALA A 143 18.57 -8.77 17.82
C ALA A 143 18.97 -9.34 19.19
N ALA A 144 18.03 -9.96 19.89
CA ALA A 144 18.33 -10.76 21.08
C ALA A 144 19.23 -11.96 20.71
N PRO A 145 19.94 -12.55 21.67
CA PRO A 145 20.66 -13.81 21.44
C PRO A 145 19.73 -14.88 20.87
N ARG A 146 20.26 -15.70 19.97
CA ARG A 146 19.48 -16.77 19.32
C ARG A 146 18.91 -17.73 20.36
N ASN A 147 17.59 -17.98 20.29
CA ASN A 147 16.85 -18.86 21.21
C ASN A 147 16.80 -20.33 20.74
N GLY A 148 17.39 -20.65 19.60
CA GLY A 148 17.47 -22.01 19.03
C GLY A 148 16.27 -22.43 18.17
N HIS A 149 15.21 -21.63 18.09
CA HIS A 149 14.04 -21.91 17.25
C HIS A 149 14.13 -21.21 15.89
N LYS A 150 13.61 -21.87 14.85
CA LYS A 150 13.48 -21.34 13.49
C LYS A 150 12.02 -21.12 13.13
N VAL A 151 11.72 -20.03 12.43
CA VAL A 151 10.39 -19.74 11.88
C VAL A 151 10.50 -19.48 10.38
N ALA A 152 9.64 -20.13 9.61
CA ALA A 152 9.48 -19.88 8.19
C ALA A 152 8.43 -18.80 7.96
N VAL A 153 8.72 -17.86 7.05
CA VAL A 153 7.77 -16.80 6.64
C VAL A 153 7.49 -16.95 5.16
N ILE A 154 6.23 -17.11 4.78
CA ILE A 154 5.81 -17.27 3.39
C ILE A 154 5.39 -15.91 2.84
N GLY A 155 6.19 -15.38 1.92
CA GLY A 155 6.01 -14.08 1.27
C GLY A 155 6.79 -12.95 1.95
N SER A 156 7.50 -12.18 1.13
CA SER A 156 8.32 -11.04 1.52
C SER A 156 7.60 -9.69 1.41
N GLY A 157 6.27 -9.71 1.32
CA GLY A 157 5.46 -8.49 1.38
C GLY A 157 5.55 -7.80 2.75
N PRO A 158 4.89 -6.64 2.95
CA PRO A 158 5.01 -5.87 4.18
C PRO A 158 4.67 -6.68 5.44
N ALA A 159 3.70 -7.60 5.38
CA ALA A 159 3.34 -8.45 6.51
C ALA A 159 4.47 -9.43 6.87
N GLY A 160 5.06 -10.10 5.86
CA GLY A 160 6.17 -11.03 6.07
C GLY A 160 7.43 -10.33 6.57
N LEU A 161 7.77 -9.16 6.00
CA LEU A 161 8.92 -8.38 6.44
C LEU A 161 8.77 -7.89 7.90
N ALA A 162 7.58 -7.41 8.28
CA ALA A 162 7.31 -6.98 9.64
C ALA A 162 7.40 -8.15 10.63
N CYS A 163 6.73 -9.27 10.35
CA CYS A 163 6.79 -10.47 11.17
C CYS A 163 8.24 -10.98 11.31
N ALA A 164 8.97 -11.09 10.22
CA ALA A 164 10.35 -11.54 10.22
C ALA A 164 11.27 -10.63 11.06
N SER A 165 11.11 -9.32 10.90
CA SER A 165 11.86 -8.32 11.70
C SER A 165 11.61 -8.49 13.19
N ASP A 166 10.35 -8.61 13.60
CA ASP A 166 10.00 -8.69 15.02
C ASP A 166 10.44 -10.02 15.63
N LEU A 167 10.30 -11.14 14.91
CA LEU A 167 10.81 -12.43 15.35
C LEU A 167 12.35 -12.43 15.47
N ALA A 168 13.05 -11.83 14.52
CA ALA A 168 14.51 -11.71 14.57
C ALA A 168 14.98 -10.88 15.77
N LYS A 169 14.30 -9.76 16.09
CA LYS A 169 14.55 -8.95 17.30
C LYS A 169 14.40 -9.79 18.58
N LEU A 170 13.47 -10.76 18.59
CA LEU A 170 13.24 -11.69 19.72
C LEU A 170 14.22 -12.87 19.75
N GLY A 171 15.16 -12.97 18.81
CA GLY A 171 16.19 -14.00 18.78
C GLY A 171 15.82 -15.28 18.03
N TYR A 172 14.71 -15.31 17.30
CA TYR A 172 14.38 -16.44 16.43
C TYR A 172 15.27 -16.44 15.18
N GLY A 173 15.59 -17.63 14.67
CA GLY A 173 16.08 -17.79 13.30
C GLY A 173 14.93 -17.66 12.32
N VAL A 174 15.03 -16.71 11.38
CA VAL A 174 13.92 -16.44 10.45
C VAL A 174 14.39 -16.58 9.02
N LYS A 175 13.61 -17.31 8.21
CA LYS A 175 13.79 -17.38 6.76
C LYS A 175 12.48 -17.04 6.05
N ILE A 176 12.56 -16.12 5.11
CA ILE A 176 11.44 -15.73 4.24
C ILE A 176 11.58 -16.49 2.93
N PHE A 177 10.49 -17.12 2.48
CA PHE A 177 10.36 -17.75 1.16
C PHE A 177 9.50 -16.85 0.28
N GLU A 178 10.08 -16.33 -0.80
CA GLU A 178 9.42 -15.43 -1.74
C GLU A 178 9.25 -16.10 -3.11
N ALA A 179 8.04 -16.03 -3.66
CA ALA A 179 7.73 -16.62 -4.95
C ALA A 179 8.32 -15.87 -6.15
N LEU A 180 8.53 -14.56 -6.01
CA LEU A 180 9.08 -13.71 -7.06
C LEU A 180 10.61 -13.63 -6.97
N HIS A 181 11.23 -13.16 -8.03
CA HIS A 181 12.69 -12.98 -8.13
C HIS A 181 13.22 -11.75 -7.36
N LYS A 182 12.32 -10.91 -6.81
CA LYS A 182 12.64 -9.78 -5.94
C LYS A 182 11.78 -9.80 -4.69
N ALA A 183 12.40 -9.54 -3.55
CA ALA A 183 11.71 -9.36 -2.28
C ALA A 183 10.94 -8.03 -2.21
N GLY A 184 9.87 -8.00 -1.42
CA GLY A 184 9.08 -6.80 -1.15
C GLY A 184 7.59 -6.92 -1.49
N GLY A 185 7.20 -7.97 -2.23
CA GLY A 185 5.80 -8.19 -2.60
C GLY A 185 5.16 -6.95 -3.25
N VAL A 186 3.98 -6.54 -2.78
CA VAL A 186 3.25 -5.39 -3.33
C VAL A 186 4.03 -4.07 -3.28
N LEU A 187 5.00 -3.93 -2.39
CA LEU A 187 5.86 -2.75 -2.33
C LEU A 187 6.72 -2.61 -3.60
N VAL A 188 7.00 -3.71 -4.28
CA VAL A 188 7.84 -3.75 -5.49
C VAL A 188 6.99 -3.89 -6.74
N TYR A 189 6.06 -4.86 -6.80
CA TYR A 189 5.30 -5.10 -8.01
C TYR A 189 4.08 -4.17 -8.18
N GLY A 190 3.45 -3.72 -7.08
CA GLY A 190 2.15 -3.04 -7.12
C GLY A 190 2.21 -1.53 -7.01
N ILE A 191 2.93 -0.99 -6.03
CA ILE A 191 3.00 0.45 -5.79
C ILE A 191 3.99 1.09 -6.79
N PRO A 192 3.62 2.15 -7.52
CA PRO A 192 4.50 2.76 -8.52
C PRO A 192 5.75 3.45 -7.93
N GLU A 193 6.82 3.55 -8.76
CA GLU A 193 8.07 4.21 -8.42
C GLU A 193 7.85 5.65 -7.94
N PHE A 194 6.97 6.38 -8.61
CA PHE A 194 6.65 7.79 -8.29
C PHE A 194 5.94 7.99 -6.92
N ARG A 195 5.48 6.91 -6.26
CA ARG A 195 4.93 6.91 -4.89
C ARG A 195 5.88 6.30 -3.88
N LEU A 196 6.54 5.22 -4.27
CA LEU A 196 7.41 4.43 -3.40
C LEU A 196 8.64 3.96 -4.18
N PRO A 197 9.76 4.71 -4.11
CA PRO A 197 11.00 4.37 -4.80
C PRO A 197 11.54 2.99 -4.38
N LYS A 198 11.85 2.13 -5.36
CA LYS A 198 12.22 0.74 -5.09
C LYS A 198 13.63 0.63 -4.51
N GLU A 199 14.61 1.13 -5.23
CA GLU A 199 16.02 0.98 -4.82
C GLU A 199 16.37 1.91 -3.65
N ARG A 200 15.87 3.15 -3.68
CA ARG A 200 16.20 4.15 -2.66
C ARG A 200 15.53 3.90 -1.32
N ILE A 201 14.34 3.30 -1.31
CA ILE A 201 13.54 3.10 -0.09
C ILE A 201 13.31 1.62 0.20
N VAL A 202 12.59 0.90 -0.69
CA VAL A 202 12.14 -0.46 -0.38
C VAL A 202 13.30 -1.42 -0.18
N ALA A 203 14.26 -1.45 -1.11
CA ALA A 203 15.43 -2.32 -1.02
C ALA A 203 16.27 -2.02 0.24
N ARG A 204 16.38 -0.74 0.62
CA ARG A 204 17.15 -0.34 1.82
C ARG A 204 16.43 -0.72 3.12
N GLU A 205 15.10 -0.60 3.19
CA GLU A 205 14.36 -1.08 4.36
C GLU A 205 14.40 -2.61 4.47
N ILE A 206 14.34 -3.34 3.34
CA ILE A 206 14.55 -4.80 3.34
C ILE A 206 15.95 -5.15 3.84
N ALA A 207 16.98 -4.45 3.39
CA ALA A 207 18.36 -4.65 3.87
C ALA A 207 18.49 -4.41 5.39
N GLU A 208 17.71 -3.50 5.98
CA GLU A 208 17.68 -3.33 7.45
C GLU A 208 17.08 -4.57 8.15
N VAL A 209 16.09 -5.23 7.53
CA VAL A 209 15.54 -6.50 8.05
C VAL A 209 16.56 -7.62 7.93
N GLU A 210 17.29 -7.73 6.82
CA GLU A 210 18.36 -8.72 6.63
C GLU A 210 19.51 -8.55 7.63
N LYS A 211 19.87 -7.31 8.01
CA LYS A 211 20.88 -7.02 9.04
C LYS A 211 20.53 -7.59 10.43
N LEU A 212 19.26 -7.88 10.71
CA LEU A 212 18.83 -8.59 11.91
C LEU A 212 19.12 -10.11 11.83
N GLY A 213 19.66 -10.59 10.72
CA GLY A 213 19.94 -12.01 10.45
C GLY A 213 18.74 -12.77 9.91
N VAL A 214 17.80 -12.08 9.27
CA VAL A 214 16.72 -12.67 8.47
C VAL A 214 17.31 -13.10 7.12
N GLU A 215 17.04 -14.34 6.73
CA GLU A 215 17.38 -14.87 5.41
C GLU A 215 16.18 -14.69 4.47
N ILE A 216 16.40 -14.28 3.22
CA ILE A 216 15.37 -14.19 2.19
C ILE A 216 15.78 -15.07 1.01
N GLU A 217 14.93 -16.05 0.67
CA GLU A 217 15.11 -16.90 -0.50
C GLU A 217 14.02 -16.61 -1.52
N THR A 218 14.42 -16.11 -2.68
CA THR A 218 13.55 -15.81 -3.81
C THR A 218 13.36 -17.02 -4.73
N ASP A 219 12.37 -16.92 -5.64
CA ASP A 219 12.05 -17.97 -6.62
C ASP A 219 11.58 -19.30 -5.99
N VAL A 220 11.07 -19.24 -4.76
CA VAL A 220 10.52 -20.39 -4.01
C VAL A 220 9.01 -20.28 -3.86
N ILE A 221 8.29 -21.13 -4.57
CA ILE A 221 6.82 -21.17 -4.53
C ILE A 221 6.38 -22.21 -3.50
N VAL A 222 6.04 -21.77 -2.30
CA VAL A 222 5.49 -22.65 -1.27
C VAL A 222 4.16 -23.24 -1.73
N GLY A 223 4.03 -24.56 -1.62
CA GLY A 223 2.95 -25.36 -2.19
C GLY A 223 3.31 -25.95 -3.57
N ARG A 224 4.54 -25.68 -4.10
CA ARG A 224 5.08 -26.28 -5.32
C ARG A 224 6.51 -26.76 -5.15
N THR A 225 7.44 -25.84 -4.84
CA THR A 225 8.87 -26.15 -4.62
C THR A 225 9.08 -26.79 -3.26
N VAL A 226 8.39 -26.30 -2.26
CA VAL A 226 8.40 -26.75 -0.87
C VAL A 226 6.97 -26.66 -0.33
N THR A 227 6.61 -27.54 0.61
CA THR A 227 5.28 -27.53 1.25
C THR A 227 5.37 -27.02 2.70
N ILE A 228 4.27 -26.60 3.27
CA ILE A 228 4.22 -26.25 4.71
C ILE A 228 4.56 -27.47 5.56
N ASP A 229 4.10 -28.66 5.18
CA ASP A 229 4.40 -29.91 5.88
C ASP A 229 5.90 -30.19 5.87
N SER A 230 6.59 -30.08 4.72
CA SER A 230 8.04 -30.29 4.66
C SER A 230 8.83 -29.26 5.48
N LEU A 231 8.39 -28.02 5.52
CA LEU A 231 9.02 -26.99 6.37
C LEU A 231 8.95 -27.35 7.86
N LEU A 232 7.79 -27.83 8.33
CA LEU A 232 7.58 -28.21 9.73
C LEU A 232 8.26 -29.54 10.08
N ASP A 233 8.00 -30.60 9.27
CA ASP A 233 8.32 -31.98 9.63
C ASP A 233 9.74 -32.38 9.23
N GLU A 234 10.28 -31.84 8.12
CA GLU A 234 11.58 -32.26 7.56
C GLU A 234 12.67 -31.21 7.79
N GLU A 235 12.35 -29.92 7.60
CA GLU A 235 13.32 -28.84 7.75
C GLU A 235 13.40 -28.29 9.19
N GLY A 236 12.48 -28.70 10.08
CA GLY A 236 12.51 -28.40 11.52
C GLY A 236 12.22 -26.94 11.85
N TYR A 237 11.36 -26.27 11.08
CA TYR A 237 10.80 -24.99 11.51
C TYR A 237 9.78 -25.21 12.63
N ALA A 238 9.88 -24.42 13.70
CA ALA A 238 8.96 -24.50 14.84
C ALA A 238 7.59 -23.92 14.52
N ALA A 239 7.52 -23.00 13.58
CA ALA A 239 6.27 -22.40 13.11
C ALA A 239 6.42 -21.82 11.69
N VAL A 240 5.26 -21.60 11.03
CA VAL A 240 5.16 -21.01 9.69
C VAL A 240 4.20 -19.81 9.74
N PHE A 241 4.68 -18.64 9.34
CA PHE A 241 3.82 -17.47 9.14
C PHE A 241 3.43 -17.36 7.67
N ILE A 242 2.11 -17.27 7.38
CA ILE A 242 1.60 -17.19 6.02
C ILE A 242 1.26 -15.73 5.68
N GLY A 243 2.18 -15.05 4.99
CA GLY A 243 2.05 -13.68 4.52
C GLY A 243 2.01 -13.58 2.98
N SER A 244 1.48 -14.59 2.28
CA SER A 244 1.51 -14.72 0.82
C SER A 244 0.67 -13.67 0.06
N GLY A 245 -0.09 -12.85 0.75
CA GLY A 245 -0.90 -11.78 0.17
C GLY A 245 -2.10 -12.25 -0.64
N ALA A 246 -2.71 -11.33 -1.38
CA ALA A 246 -3.85 -11.56 -2.25
C ALA A 246 -3.54 -10.99 -3.65
N GLY A 247 -2.95 -11.80 -4.51
CA GLY A 247 -2.49 -11.38 -5.85
C GLY A 247 -3.41 -11.78 -7.00
N LEU A 248 -4.45 -12.62 -6.76
CA LEU A 248 -5.35 -13.07 -7.81
C LEU A 248 -6.38 -11.99 -8.16
N PRO A 249 -6.34 -11.39 -9.36
CA PRO A 249 -7.22 -10.29 -9.74
C PRO A 249 -8.67 -10.72 -9.87
N ARG A 250 -9.58 -9.78 -9.66
CA ARG A 250 -11.01 -9.95 -9.89
C ARG A 250 -11.43 -9.20 -11.14
N PHE A 251 -12.32 -9.86 -11.90
CA PHE A 251 -12.98 -9.30 -13.07
C PHE A 251 -14.49 -9.12 -12.78
N MET A 252 -15.20 -8.42 -13.66
CA MET A 252 -16.63 -8.16 -13.49
C MET A 252 -17.51 -9.34 -13.91
N GLY A 253 -17.02 -10.18 -14.81
CA GLY A 253 -17.77 -11.24 -15.47
C GLY A 253 -18.68 -10.70 -16.58
N ILE A 254 -18.30 -9.61 -17.24
CA ILE A 254 -19.03 -9.00 -18.34
C ILE A 254 -18.50 -9.47 -19.71
N PRO A 255 -19.29 -9.42 -20.76
CA PRO A 255 -18.84 -9.75 -22.12
C PRO A 255 -17.62 -8.91 -22.54
N GLY A 256 -16.69 -9.53 -23.26
CA GLY A 256 -15.51 -8.87 -23.82
C GLY A 256 -14.32 -8.71 -22.88
N GLU A 257 -14.38 -9.19 -21.63
CA GLU A 257 -13.23 -9.13 -20.70
C GLU A 257 -12.02 -9.98 -21.14
N ASN A 258 -12.19 -10.85 -22.14
CA ASN A 258 -11.13 -11.68 -22.73
C ASN A 258 -10.50 -11.06 -23.98
N LEU A 259 -10.89 -9.86 -24.38
CA LEU A 259 -10.31 -9.15 -25.52
C LEU A 259 -8.87 -8.70 -25.24
N ASN A 260 -8.06 -8.63 -26.30
CA ASN A 260 -6.73 -8.01 -26.23
C ASN A 260 -6.86 -6.51 -25.88
N GLY A 261 -6.08 -6.05 -24.91
CA GLY A 261 -6.21 -4.70 -24.36
C GLY A 261 -7.05 -4.64 -23.07
N VAL A 262 -7.67 -5.76 -22.63
CA VAL A 262 -8.20 -5.89 -21.28
C VAL A 262 -7.14 -6.53 -20.40
N VAL A 263 -6.75 -5.85 -19.31
CA VAL A 263 -5.74 -6.35 -18.36
C VAL A 263 -6.18 -6.09 -16.93
N SER A 264 -5.68 -6.87 -15.99
CA SER A 264 -5.84 -6.54 -14.58
C SER A 264 -4.85 -5.45 -14.16
N ALA A 265 -5.22 -4.65 -13.16
CA ALA A 265 -4.29 -3.66 -12.59
C ALA A 265 -3.02 -4.33 -12.03
N ASN A 266 -3.13 -5.53 -11.46
CA ASN A 266 -1.98 -6.29 -10.97
C ASN A 266 -0.99 -6.61 -12.10
N GLU A 267 -1.47 -7.11 -13.23
CA GLU A 267 -0.63 -7.40 -14.39
C GLU A 267 0.03 -6.13 -14.92
N PHE A 268 -0.78 -5.09 -15.15
CA PHE A 268 -0.30 -3.82 -15.68
C PHE A 268 0.78 -3.18 -14.79
N LEU A 269 0.52 -3.12 -13.48
CA LEU A 269 1.46 -2.55 -12.52
C LEU A 269 2.70 -3.43 -12.31
N THR A 270 2.56 -4.76 -12.36
CA THR A 270 3.72 -5.66 -12.29
C THR A 270 4.67 -5.44 -13.47
N ARG A 271 4.14 -5.31 -14.70
CA ARG A 271 4.95 -4.99 -15.89
C ARG A 271 5.62 -3.63 -15.75
N ALA A 272 4.89 -2.61 -15.30
CA ALA A 272 5.45 -1.28 -15.11
C ALA A 272 6.51 -1.25 -14.00
N ASN A 273 6.20 -1.74 -12.80
CA ASN A 273 7.02 -1.53 -11.61
C ASN A 273 8.12 -2.58 -11.44
N LEU A 274 7.76 -3.88 -11.35
CA LEU A 274 8.72 -4.95 -11.12
C LEU A 274 9.57 -5.24 -12.36
N MET A 275 8.95 -5.18 -13.53
CA MET A 275 9.60 -5.47 -14.81
C MET A 275 10.07 -4.22 -15.56
N HIS A 276 9.96 -3.05 -14.94
CA HIS A 276 10.47 -1.75 -15.42
C HIS A 276 10.02 -1.36 -16.84
N ALA A 277 8.78 -1.70 -17.26
CA ALA A 277 8.30 -1.43 -18.60
C ALA A 277 8.24 0.06 -19.01
N TYR A 278 8.41 0.98 -18.05
CA TYR A 278 8.54 2.41 -18.31
C TYR A 278 9.96 2.86 -18.66
N ASP A 279 10.97 2.01 -18.42
CA ASP A 279 12.37 2.31 -18.64
C ASP A 279 12.86 1.64 -19.93
N GLN A 280 13.33 2.43 -20.88
CA GLN A 280 13.81 1.97 -22.19
C GLN A 280 15.05 1.06 -22.12
N ALA A 281 15.69 0.96 -20.97
CA ALA A 281 16.79 0.02 -20.74
C ALA A 281 16.30 -1.44 -20.60
N TYR A 282 14.99 -1.66 -20.45
CA TYR A 282 14.38 -2.96 -20.28
C TYR A 282 13.48 -3.33 -21.45
N ASP A 283 13.58 -4.57 -21.94
CA ASP A 283 12.77 -5.10 -23.06
C ASP A 283 11.38 -5.60 -22.61
N THR A 284 10.82 -5.07 -21.53
CA THR A 284 9.53 -5.51 -21.02
C THR A 284 8.39 -5.01 -21.90
N PRO A 285 7.61 -5.88 -22.56
CA PRO A 285 6.50 -5.46 -23.37
C PRO A 285 5.34 -4.97 -22.51
N ILE A 286 4.85 -3.77 -22.78
CA ILE A 286 3.62 -3.23 -22.21
C ILE A 286 2.79 -2.61 -23.31
N TYR A 287 1.53 -3.00 -23.42
CA TYR A 287 0.60 -2.34 -24.31
C TYR A 287 -0.19 -1.29 -23.52
N VAL A 288 -0.07 -0.06 -23.96
CA VAL A 288 -0.85 1.06 -23.45
C VAL A 288 -1.45 1.78 -24.67
N GLY A 289 -2.75 1.65 -24.84
CA GLY A 289 -3.45 2.35 -25.90
C GLY A 289 -3.48 3.85 -25.67
N LYS A 290 -3.95 4.60 -26.66
CA LYS A 290 -4.06 6.07 -26.54
C LYS A 290 -5.10 6.47 -25.49
N ARG A 291 -6.25 5.76 -25.44
CA ARG A 291 -7.37 6.02 -24.54
C ARG A 291 -7.50 4.85 -23.57
N VAL A 292 -7.23 5.09 -22.31
CA VAL A 292 -7.24 4.06 -21.25
C VAL A 292 -8.35 4.32 -20.25
N VAL A 293 -9.14 3.32 -19.98
CA VAL A 293 -10.10 3.32 -18.87
C VAL A 293 -9.62 2.39 -17.77
N VAL A 294 -9.58 2.90 -16.53
CA VAL A 294 -9.36 2.10 -15.32
C VAL A 294 -10.67 1.96 -14.56
N VAL A 295 -11.11 0.73 -14.39
CA VAL A 295 -12.37 0.41 -13.68
C VAL A 295 -12.09 0.15 -12.21
N GLY A 296 -12.48 1.09 -11.35
CA GLY A 296 -12.26 1.01 -9.91
C GLY A 296 -12.00 2.35 -9.26
N GLY A 297 -11.98 2.41 -7.94
CA GLY A 297 -11.82 3.66 -7.19
C GLY A 297 -10.89 3.56 -5.97
N GLY A 298 -10.13 2.46 -5.83
CA GLY A 298 -9.17 2.27 -4.75
C GLY A 298 -7.78 2.80 -5.08
N ASN A 299 -6.83 2.66 -4.14
CA ASN A 299 -5.44 3.08 -4.34
C ASN A 299 -4.81 2.42 -5.58
N VAL A 300 -5.10 1.13 -5.82
CA VAL A 300 -4.60 0.41 -7.00
C VAL A 300 -5.13 1.02 -8.30
N ALA A 301 -6.37 1.54 -8.31
CA ALA A 301 -6.92 2.23 -9.47
C ALA A 301 -6.21 3.58 -9.71
N MET A 302 -5.91 4.34 -8.64
CA MET A 302 -5.13 5.57 -8.73
C MET A 302 -3.71 5.28 -9.24
N ASP A 303 -3.08 4.21 -8.76
CA ASP A 303 -1.77 3.78 -9.21
C ASP A 303 -1.76 3.40 -10.70
N ALA A 304 -2.75 2.61 -11.14
CA ALA A 304 -2.85 2.16 -12.51
C ALA A 304 -3.13 3.32 -13.49
N VAL A 305 -4.08 4.21 -13.14
CA VAL A 305 -4.44 5.32 -14.04
C VAL A 305 -3.32 6.36 -14.14
N ARG A 306 -2.63 6.66 -13.05
CA ARG A 306 -1.48 7.57 -13.03
C ARG A 306 -0.27 6.98 -13.75
N THR A 307 -0.08 5.65 -13.68
CA THR A 307 0.94 4.94 -14.47
C THR A 307 0.61 5.00 -15.96
N ALA A 308 -0.64 4.72 -16.36
CA ALA A 308 -1.08 4.83 -17.76
C ALA A 308 -0.88 6.25 -18.32
N LYS A 309 -1.19 7.28 -17.53
CA LYS A 309 -0.94 8.68 -17.88
C LYS A 309 0.54 8.94 -18.20
N ARG A 310 1.46 8.48 -17.33
CA ARG A 310 2.92 8.62 -17.51
C ARG A 310 3.45 7.86 -18.73
N LEU A 311 2.77 6.79 -19.10
CA LEU A 311 3.06 6.03 -20.33
C LEU A 311 2.44 6.65 -21.60
N GLY A 312 1.85 7.86 -21.49
CA GLY A 312 1.38 8.67 -22.62
C GLY A 312 -0.11 8.55 -22.94
N ALA A 313 -0.91 7.86 -22.14
CA ALA A 313 -2.33 7.69 -22.40
C ALA A 313 -3.19 8.88 -21.93
N GLU A 314 -4.31 9.09 -22.60
CA GLU A 314 -5.47 9.81 -22.11
C GLU A 314 -6.22 8.87 -21.15
N ALA A 315 -6.07 9.08 -19.84
CA ALA A 315 -6.50 8.12 -18.84
C ALA A 315 -7.76 8.58 -18.08
N THR A 316 -8.69 7.66 -17.89
CA THR A 316 -10.00 7.91 -17.25
C THR A 316 -10.27 6.86 -16.16
N ILE A 317 -10.68 7.31 -14.99
CA ILE A 317 -11.28 6.45 -13.95
C ILE A 317 -12.77 6.28 -14.23
N VAL A 318 -13.25 5.05 -14.19
CA VAL A 318 -14.68 4.71 -14.17
C VAL A 318 -15.01 4.09 -12.82
N TYR A 319 -15.94 4.72 -12.10
CA TYR A 319 -16.32 4.26 -10.76
C TYR A 319 -17.82 4.32 -10.53
N ARG A 320 -18.39 3.21 -10.03
CA ARG A 320 -19.85 3.01 -9.88
C ARG A 320 -20.51 3.80 -8.75
N ARG A 321 -19.74 4.47 -7.89
CA ARG A 321 -20.26 5.36 -6.82
C ARG A 321 -19.77 6.79 -7.04
N SER A 322 -20.11 7.70 -6.13
CA SER A 322 -19.63 9.08 -6.19
C SER A 322 -18.22 9.21 -5.61
N GLU A 323 -17.67 10.40 -5.76
CA GLU A 323 -16.35 10.72 -5.23
C GLU A 323 -16.24 10.54 -3.70
N LYS A 324 -17.34 10.79 -2.98
CA LYS A 324 -17.37 10.64 -1.51
C LYS A 324 -17.18 9.19 -1.06
N GLU A 325 -17.52 8.23 -1.89
CA GLU A 325 -17.37 6.82 -1.61
C GLU A 325 -16.07 6.21 -2.18
N LEU A 326 -15.15 7.03 -2.72
CA LEU A 326 -13.83 6.55 -3.17
C LEU A 326 -13.06 5.99 -1.97
N PRO A 327 -12.60 4.73 -2.03
CA PRO A 327 -11.78 4.17 -0.96
C PRO A 327 -10.29 4.50 -1.09
N ALA A 328 -9.87 5.19 -2.15
CA ALA A 328 -8.50 5.65 -2.33
C ALA A 328 -8.17 6.76 -1.32
N ARG A 329 -6.90 6.89 -0.97
CA ARG A 329 -6.40 8.00 -0.18
C ARG A 329 -6.71 9.34 -0.85
N ALA A 330 -7.14 10.32 -0.05
CA ALA A 330 -7.51 11.64 -0.55
C ALA A 330 -6.35 12.33 -1.29
N GLU A 331 -5.11 12.16 -0.81
CA GLU A 331 -3.88 12.65 -1.45
C GLU A 331 -3.70 12.08 -2.87
N GLU A 332 -3.93 10.76 -3.04
CA GLU A 332 -3.78 10.11 -4.35
C GLU A 332 -4.86 10.52 -5.35
N VAL A 333 -6.09 10.74 -4.88
CA VAL A 333 -7.18 11.29 -5.70
C VAL A 333 -6.86 12.72 -6.13
N HIS A 334 -6.33 13.53 -5.21
CA HIS A 334 -5.91 14.91 -5.49
C HIS A 334 -4.82 14.93 -6.56
N HIS A 335 -3.75 14.17 -6.37
CA HIS A 335 -2.67 14.06 -7.35
C HIS A 335 -3.17 13.60 -8.73
N ALA A 336 -4.06 12.60 -8.78
CA ALA A 336 -4.63 12.14 -10.04
C ALA A 336 -5.39 13.25 -10.79
N LYS A 337 -6.15 14.07 -10.08
CA LYS A 337 -6.88 15.21 -10.67
C LYS A 337 -5.94 16.29 -11.18
N GLU A 338 -4.92 16.63 -10.42
CA GLU A 338 -3.92 17.63 -10.84
C GLU A 338 -3.11 17.16 -12.06
N GLU A 339 -2.88 15.85 -12.19
CA GLU A 339 -2.23 15.22 -13.35
C GLU A 339 -3.15 15.14 -14.59
N GLY A 340 -4.36 15.71 -14.52
CA GLY A 340 -5.31 15.78 -15.64
C GLY A 340 -6.02 14.47 -15.95
N ILE A 341 -6.15 13.57 -14.97
CA ILE A 341 -6.94 12.34 -15.12
C ILE A 341 -8.42 12.65 -15.05
N CYS A 342 -9.18 12.13 -16.01
CA CYS A 342 -10.64 12.25 -16.06
C CYS A 342 -11.30 11.27 -15.07
N PHE A 343 -12.36 11.72 -14.37
CA PHE A 343 -13.13 10.88 -13.45
C PHE A 343 -14.59 10.78 -13.91
N ARG A 344 -15.00 9.59 -14.30
CA ARG A 344 -16.39 9.22 -14.62
C ARG A 344 -16.98 8.50 -13.41
N MET A 345 -17.55 9.29 -12.47
CA MET A 345 -18.28 8.77 -11.32
C MET A 345 -19.68 8.30 -11.70
N LEU A 346 -20.30 7.52 -10.82
CA LEU A 346 -21.66 6.98 -11.04
C LEU A 346 -21.77 6.26 -12.39
N THR A 347 -20.77 5.50 -12.75
CA THR A 347 -20.66 4.82 -14.04
C THR A 347 -20.19 3.39 -13.82
N ASN A 348 -20.90 2.42 -14.40
CA ASN A 348 -20.57 1.00 -14.30
C ASN A 348 -20.47 0.37 -15.69
N PRO A 349 -19.35 -0.30 -16.03
CA PRO A 349 -19.24 -1.05 -17.28
C PRO A 349 -20.22 -2.24 -17.32
N THR A 350 -20.76 -2.52 -18.52
CA THR A 350 -21.64 -3.65 -18.78
C THR A 350 -21.10 -4.58 -19.87
N GLU A 351 -20.22 -4.07 -20.74
CA GLU A 351 -19.61 -4.84 -21.83
C GLU A 351 -18.34 -4.15 -22.32
N VAL A 352 -17.31 -4.89 -22.67
CA VAL A 352 -16.14 -4.41 -23.43
C VAL A 352 -16.33 -4.75 -24.89
N LEU A 353 -16.18 -3.76 -25.78
CA LEU A 353 -16.40 -3.89 -27.21
C LEU A 353 -15.06 -4.11 -27.92
N GLY A 354 -15.04 -4.97 -28.95
CA GLY A 354 -13.84 -5.29 -29.70
C GLY A 354 -14.05 -5.27 -31.21
N ASP A 355 -12.95 -5.25 -31.95
CA ASP A 355 -12.92 -5.41 -33.40
C ASP A 355 -12.89 -6.89 -33.82
N GLU A 356 -12.90 -7.15 -35.12
CA GLU A 356 -12.82 -8.50 -35.70
C GLU A 356 -11.50 -9.24 -35.38
N ARG A 357 -10.46 -8.52 -34.94
CA ARG A 357 -9.16 -9.06 -34.53
C ARG A 357 -9.11 -9.39 -33.04
N GLY A 358 -10.21 -9.12 -32.31
CA GLY A 358 -10.29 -9.31 -30.88
C GLY A 358 -9.55 -8.26 -30.05
N TRP A 359 -9.38 -7.04 -30.57
CA TRP A 359 -8.83 -5.92 -29.82
C TRP A 359 -9.92 -4.97 -29.32
N VAL A 360 -9.72 -4.43 -28.12
CA VAL A 360 -10.61 -3.44 -27.51
C VAL A 360 -10.72 -2.20 -28.40
N THR A 361 -11.97 -1.76 -28.63
CA THR A 361 -12.29 -0.51 -29.36
C THR A 361 -13.19 0.40 -28.55
N GLY A 362 -13.88 -0.13 -27.54
CA GLY A 362 -14.81 0.63 -26.71
C GLY A 362 -15.22 -0.09 -25.45
N ILE A 363 -15.95 0.63 -24.61
CA ILE A 363 -16.60 0.07 -23.41
C ILE A 363 -18.00 0.64 -23.29
N ARG A 364 -18.98 -0.27 -23.12
CA ARG A 364 -20.36 0.10 -22.85
C ARG A 364 -20.55 0.23 -21.34
N CYS A 365 -21.17 1.33 -20.93
CA CYS A 365 -21.41 1.67 -19.55
C CYS A 365 -22.88 2.03 -19.33
N VAL A 366 -23.31 2.00 -18.06
CA VAL A 366 -24.60 2.49 -17.58
C VAL A 366 -24.37 3.51 -16.48
N GLU A 367 -25.24 4.54 -16.42
CA GLU A 367 -25.21 5.48 -15.29
C GLU A 367 -25.77 4.80 -14.02
N MET A 368 -25.25 5.23 -12.87
CA MET A 368 -25.62 4.71 -11.56
C MET A 368 -26.29 5.79 -10.72
N GLU A 369 -27.22 5.36 -9.87
CA GLU A 369 -27.79 6.16 -8.78
C GLU A 369 -27.34 5.58 -7.44
N LEU A 370 -27.32 6.42 -6.40
CA LEU A 370 -26.95 5.98 -5.05
C LEU A 370 -28.19 5.77 -4.20
N GLY A 371 -28.42 4.54 -3.80
CA GLY A 371 -29.43 4.15 -2.82
C GLY A 371 -28.97 4.31 -1.38
N GLU A 372 -29.59 3.55 -0.48
CA GLU A 372 -29.28 3.55 0.95
C GLU A 372 -27.88 3.02 1.25
N PRO A 373 -27.26 3.44 2.37
CA PRO A 373 -25.97 2.94 2.81
C PRO A 373 -25.95 1.44 3.07
N ASP A 374 -24.88 0.76 2.67
CA ASP A 374 -24.61 -0.64 3.01
C ASP A 374 -24.05 -0.79 4.44
N ALA A 375 -23.76 -2.02 4.88
CA ALA A 375 -23.20 -2.30 6.19
C ALA A 375 -21.84 -1.62 6.45
N SER A 376 -21.13 -1.16 5.40
CA SER A 376 -19.90 -0.37 5.50
C SER A 376 -20.13 1.14 5.55
N GLY A 377 -21.40 1.59 5.56
CA GLY A 377 -21.80 2.99 5.51
C GLY A 377 -21.71 3.64 4.13
N ARG A 378 -21.33 2.90 3.08
CA ARG A 378 -21.26 3.40 1.70
C ARG A 378 -22.57 3.16 0.99
N ARG A 379 -23.05 4.15 0.24
CA ARG A 379 -24.32 4.05 -0.48
C ARG A 379 -24.23 3.00 -1.60
N ARG A 380 -25.29 2.17 -1.69
CA ARG A 380 -25.37 1.10 -2.69
C ARG A 380 -25.56 1.69 -4.09
N PRO A 381 -24.73 1.31 -5.09
CA PRO A 381 -24.96 1.72 -6.48
C PRO A 381 -26.14 0.93 -7.09
N ILE A 382 -27.03 1.64 -7.78
CA ILE A 382 -28.21 1.11 -8.47
C ILE A 382 -28.13 1.56 -9.92
N GLU A 383 -28.35 0.64 -10.87
CA GLU A 383 -28.33 0.97 -12.30
C GLU A 383 -29.54 1.81 -12.68
N LYS A 384 -29.30 2.90 -13.43
CA LYS A 384 -30.31 3.75 -14.00
C LYS A 384 -30.71 3.21 -15.36
N LYS A 385 -31.90 2.62 -15.45
CA LYS A 385 -32.41 2.00 -16.68
C LYS A 385 -32.49 2.99 -17.86
N GLY A 386 -32.03 2.58 -19.04
CA GLY A 386 -32.07 3.38 -20.26
C GLY A 386 -31.02 4.48 -20.32
N SER A 387 -29.96 4.36 -19.53
CA SER A 387 -28.84 5.31 -19.49
C SER A 387 -27.55 4.75 -20.11
N GLU A 388 -27.67 3.69 -20.88
CA GLU A 388 -26.55 3.03 -21.52
C GLU A 388 -25.86 3.97 -22.52
N PHE A 389 -24.53 4.00 -22.49
CA PHE A 389 -23.71 4.74 -23.42
C PHE A 389 -22.40 4.02 -23.70
N THR A 390 -21.71 4.43 -24.75
CA THR A 390 -20.41 3.84 -25.13
C THR A 390 -19.33 4.89 -25.08
N MET A 391 -18.14 4.49 -24.62
CA MET A 391 -16.91 5.27 -24.70
C MET A 391 -15.92 4.54 -25.60
N ASP A 392 -15.26 5.27 -26.49
CA ASP A 392 -14.14 4.73 -27.27
C ASP A 392 -12.92 4.58 -26.37
N VAL A 393 -12.37 3.39 -26.30
CA VAL A 393 -11.18 3.07 -25.51
C VAL A 393 -10.32 2.04 -26.25
N ASP A 394 -9.03 2.08 -26.00
CA ASP A 394 -8.07 1.16 -26.60
C ASP A 394 -7.54 0.14 -25.57
N THR A 395 -7.67 0.47 -24.28
CA THR A 395 -7.26 -0.39 -23.16
C THR A 395 -8.21 -0.24 -21.99
N VAL A 396 -8.57 -1.35 -21.36
CA VAL A 396 -9.36 -1.41 -20.13
C VAL A 396 -8.55 -2.09 -19.04
N ILE A 397 -8.33 -1.39 -17.92
CA ILE A 397 -7.60 -1.92 -16.76
C ILE A 397 -8.59 -2.20 -15.64
N MET A 398 -8.75 -3.47 -15.27
CA MET A 398 -9.66 -3.90 -14.19
C MET A 398 -8.97 -3.76 -12.84
N SER A 399 -9.48 -2.86 -11.98
CA SER A 399 -8.95 -2.57 -10.63
C SER A 399 -10.02 -2.80 -9.55
N LEU A 400 -10.57 -4.02 -9.50
CA LEU A 400 -11.73 -4.38 -8.68
C LEU A 400 -11.35 -5.10 -7.36
N GLY A 401 -10.09 -5.06 -7.00
CA GLY A 401 -9.52 -5.79 -5.87
C GLY A 401 -9.04 -7.18 -6.25
N THR A 402 -8.60 -7.91 -5.24
CA THR A 402 -7.90 -9.19 -5.40
C THR A 402 -8.44 -10.24 -4.44
N SER A 403 -8.06 -11.49 -4.68
CA SER A 403 -8.35 -12.63 -3.82
C SER A 403 -7.04 -13.37 -3.49
N PRO A 404 -6.98 -14.12 -2.38
CA PRO A 404 -5.85 -14.98 -2.08
C PRO A 404 -5.64 -16.03 -3.17
N ASN A 405 -4.37 -16.36 -3.45
CA ASN A 405 -4.04 -17.49 -4.32
C ASN A 405 -4.49 -18.79 -3.63
N PRO A 406 -5.26 -19.67 -4.30
CA PRO A 406 -5.74 -20.90 -3.70
C PRO A 406 -4.63 -21.95 -3.44
N LEU A 407 -3.41 -21.72 -3.91
CA LEU A 407 -2.32 -22.70 -3.84
C LEU A 407 -2.04 -23.17 -2.40
N ILE A 408 -1.84 -22.25 -1.46
CA ILE A 408 -1.53 -22.61 -0.06
C ILE A 408 -2.62 -23.51 0.52
N ARG A 409 -3.90 -23.11 0.42
CA ARG A 409 -5.00 -23.91 0.97
C ARG A 409 -5.14 -25.28 0.28
N SER A 410 -4.87 -25.37 -1.03
CA SER A 410 -5.01 -26.62 -1.78
C SER A 410 -3.88 -27.61 -1.54
N THR A 411 -2.75 -27.14 -1.02
CA THR A 411 -1.56 -27.96 -0.74
C THR A 411 -1.27 -28.13 0.74
N THR A 412 -2.15 -27.64 1.61
CA THR A 412 -2.01 -27.73 3.08
C THR A 412 -3.28 -28.33 3.68
N PRO A 413 -3.37 -29.68 3.80
CA PRO A 413 -4.52 -30.36 4.39
C PRO A 413 -4.78 -29.88 5.83
N GLY A 414 -6.05 -29.68 6.19
CA GLY A 414 -6.43 -29.21 7.51
C GLY A 414 -6.37 -27.72 7.74
N LEU A 415 -5.85 -26.93 6.80
CA LEU A 415 -5.87 -25.46 6.87
C LEU A 415 -7.23 -24.91 6.40
N GLU A 416 -8.02 -24.39 7.33
CA GLU A 416 -9.35 -23.86 7.06
C GLU A 416 -9.32 -22.48 6.41
N THR A 417 -10.24 -22.27 5.47
CA THR A 417 -10.45 -20.97 4.82
C THR A 417 -11.92 -20.58 4.80
N ASN A 418 -12.19 -19.28 4.83
CA ASN A 418 -13.54 -18.77 4.69
C ASN A 418 -14.05 -18.84 3.23
N LYS A 419 -15.30 -18.45 2.98
CA LYS A 419 -15.92 -18.43 1.64
C LYS A 419 -15.17 -17.57 0.60
N HIS A 420 -14.29 -16.68 1.03
CA HIS A 420 -13.48 -15.83 0.15
C HIS A 420 -12.06 -16.38 -0.09
N GLY A 421 -11.75 -17.55 0.49
CA GLY A 421 -10.44 -18.19 0.37
C GLY A 421 -9.38 -17.61 1.31
N CYS A 422 -9.75 -16.74 2.24
CA CYS A 422 -8.83 -16.25 3.29
C CYS A 422 -8.72 -17.28 4.40
N ILE A 423 -7.52 -17.48 4.92
CA ILE A 423 -7.25 -18.38 6.05
C ILE A 423 -8.03 -17.87 7.27
N VAL A 424 -8.69 -18.79 7.98
CA VAL A 424 -9.40 -18.49 9.22
C VAL A 424 -8.39 -18.49 10.36
N THR A 425 -8.44 -17.44 11.19
CA THR A 425 -7.62 -17.32 12.39
C THR A 425 -8.48 -17.19 13.64
N GLU A 426 -8.01 -17.70 14.76
CA GLU A 426 -8.64 -17.57 16.07
C GLU A 426 -8.13 -16.31 16.78
N GLY A 427 -9.04 -15.45 17.20
CA GLY A 427 -8.70 -14.23 17.95
C GLY A 427 -7.72 -13.31 17.22
N ASP A 428 -6.98 -12.54 18.02
CA ASP A 428 -5.98 -11.58 17.51
C ASP A 428 -4.56 -12.19 17.42
N GLU A 429 -4.38 -13.44 17.82
CA GLU A 429 -3.07 -14.12 17.87
C GLU A 429 -2.66 -14.70 16.52
N GLY A 430 -3.57 -14.75 15.54
CA GLY A 430 -3.29 -15.25 14.19
C GLY A 430 -3.14 -16.77 14.10
N LYS A 431 -3.48 -17.53 15.17
CA LYS A 431 -3.45 -18.99 15.18
C LYS A 431 -4.48 -19.54 14.17
N THR A 432 -4.04 -20.51 13.36
CA THR A 432 -4.90 -21.17 12.37
C THR A 432 -5.50 -22.47 12.92
N SER A 433 -6.32 -23.14 12.08
CA SER A 433 -6.84 -24.51 12.38
C SER A 433 -5.76 -25.58 12.40
N ARG A 434 -4.52 -25.26 12.06
CA ARG A 434 -3.38 -26.15 12.02
C ARG A 434 -2.31 -25.75 13.03
N ASP A 435 -1.74 -26.74 13.74
CA ASP A 435 -0.60 -26.52 14.63
C ASP A 435 0.66 -26.17 13.80
N GLY A 436 1.51 -25.27 14.36
CA GLY A 436 2.69 -24.76 13.68
C GLY A 436 2.37 -23.62 12.71
#